data_a4864df8ec30a57962aedc4fbfbf62d5
#
_entry.id   a4864df8ec30a57962aedc4fbfbf62d5
#
_cell.length_a   1.000
_cell.length_b   1.000
_cell.length_c   1.000
_cell.angle_alpha   90.00
_cell.angle_beta   90.00
_cell.angle_gamma   90.00
#
_symmetry.space_group_name_H-M   'P 1'
#
loop_
_entity.id
_entity.type
_entity.pdbx_description
1 polymer ?
#
loop_
_entity_poly.entity_id
_entity_poly.type
_entity_poly.pdbx_seq_one_letter_code
_entity_poly.pdbx_strand_id
1 'polypeptide(L)'
;MKKRYRVVFAERAKRDFDRSFEWGRREWGEAAARRWYRETKDQILRSLTTFPLGHPVAPESEEHGSEVRHMIIGRYRVLFEVDGKIVRVMHIRGSYFGSERLTLGMDE
;
A
#
# COMPACT_ATOMS: atom_id res chain seq x y z
N MET A 1 4.21 26.12 8.99
CA MET A 1 5.17 25.44 8.12
C MET A 1 4.83 23.99 7.95
N LYS A 2 4.86 23.51 6.74
CA LYS A 2 4.48 22.13 6.46
C LYS A 2 5.60 21.18 6.77
N LYS A 3 5.26 20.10 7.43
CA LYS A 3 6.18 18.99 7.61
C LYS A 3 6.23 18.16 6.34
N ARG A 4 7.41 17.73 5.99
CA ARG A 4 7.58 16.82 4.89
C ARG A 4 8.20 15.54 5.39
N TYR A 5 7.60 14.44 5.00
CA TYR A 5 8.09 13.13 5.40
C TYR A 5 8.76 12.48 4.21
N ARG A 6 9.74 11.66 4.48
CA ARG A 6 10.42 10.89 3.47
C ARG A 6 9.79 9.51 3.41
N VAL A 7 9.33 9.13 2.23
CA VAL A 7 8.64 7.86 2.05
C VAL A 7 9.59 6.85 1.44
N VAL A 8 9.74 5.70 2.10
CA VAL A 8 10.56 4.61 1.57
C VAL A 8 9.70 3.36 1.49
N PHE A 9 9.99 2.50 0.53
CA PHE A 9 9.23 1.27 0.32
C PHE A 9 10.09 0.10 0.72
N ALA A 10 9.58 -0.73 1.64
CA ALA A 10 10.25 -1.97 2.02
C ALA A 10 10.25 -2.92 0.83
N GLU A 11 11.17 -3.89 0.86
CA GLU A 11 11.27 -4.84 -0.24
C GLU A 11 9.97 -5.58 -0.47
N ARG A 12 9.27 -5.94 0.59
CA ARG A 12 8.00 -6.62 0.45
C ARG A 12 6.98 -5.76 -0.28
N ALA A 13 6.94 -4.47 0.05
CA ALA A 13 6.00 -3.57 -0.62
C ALA A 13 6.32 -3.45 -2.10
N LYS A 14 7.60 -3.40 -2.44
CA LYS A 14 8.00 -3.37 -3.84
C LYS A 14 7.55 -4.62 -4.57
N ARG A 15 7.72 -5.77 -3.96
CA ARG A 15 7.27 -7.03 -4.56
C ARG A 15 5.76 -7.06 -4.71
N ASP A 16 5.04 -6.52 -3.73
CA ASP A 16 3.58 -6.45 -3.82
C ASP A 16 3.15 -5.61 -5.01
N PHE A 17 3.81 -4.47 -5.20
CA PHE A 17 3.53 -3.60 -6.34
C PHE A 17 3.82 -4.31 -7.66
N ASP A 18 4.96 -4.98 -7.73
CA ASP A 18 5.33 -5.68 -8.96
C ASP A 18 4.35 -6.79 -9.29
N ARG A 19 3.93 -7.52 -8.28
CA ARG A 19 2.96 -8.60 -8.48
C ARG A 19 1.62 -8.05 -8.96
N SER A 20 1.18 -6.96 -8.38
CA SER A 20 -0.07 -6.33 -8.80
C SER A 20 0.04 -5.78 -10.21
N PHE A 21 1.19 -5.22 -10.54
CA PHE A 21 1.41 -4.73 -11.90
C PHE A 21 1.33 -5.87 -12.91
N GLU A 22 1.98 -7.00 -12.61
CA GLU A 22 1.94 -8.15 -13.51
C GLU A 22 0.53 -8.68 -13.69
N TRP A 23 -0.22 -8.74 -12.60
CA TRP A 23 -1.60 -9.17 -12.70
C TRP A 23 -2.40 -8.20 -13.58
N GLY A 24 -2.23 -6.91 -13.37
CA GLY A 24 -2.93 -5.91 -14.16
C GLY A 24 -2.54 -5.94 -15.62
N ARG A 25 -1.26 -6.21 -15.90
CA ARG A 25 -0.79 -6.30 -17.27
C ARG A 25 -1.50 -7.43 -18.02
N ARG A 26 -1.71 -8.54 -17.34
CA ARG A 26 -2.42 -9.66 -17.95
C ARG A 26 -3.91 -9.41 -18.11
N GLU A 27 -4.50 -8.70 -17.14
CA GLU A 27 -5.95 -8.51 -17.13
C GLU A 27 -6.39 -7.29 -17.94
N TRP A 28 -5.62 -6.22 -17.91
CA TRP A 28 -6.04 -4.95 -18.52
C TRP A 28 -5.18 -4.53 -19.69
N GLY A 29 -4.03 -5.16 -19.89
CA GLY A 29 -3.06 -4.75 -20.89
C GLY A 29 -1.99 -3.86 -20.28
N GLU A 30 -0.90 -3.72 -21.05
CA GLU A 30 0.30 -3.04 -20.55
C GLU A 30 0.06 -1.57 -20.26
N ALA A 31 -0.63 -0.86 -21.16
CA ALA A 31 -0.81 0.59 -21.00
C ALA A 31 -1.63 0.90 -19.74
N ALA A 32 -2.70 0.16 -19.53
CA ALA A 32 -3.55 0.38 -18.37
C ALA A 32 -2.83 0.02 -17.08
N ALA A 33 -2.03 -1.05 -17.09
CA ALA A 33 -1.28 -1.44 -15.91
C ALA A 33 -0.22 -0.41 -15.56
N ARG A 34 0.45 0.15 -16.56
CA ARG A 34 1.46 1.18 -16.31
C ARG A 34 0.83 2.44 -15.75
N ARG A 35 -0.34 2.79 -16.25
CA ARG A 35 -1.06 3.97 -15.74
C ARG A 35 -1.46 3.74 -14.29
N TRP A 36 -2.00 2.57 -13.98
CA TRP A 36 -2.37 2.22 -12.62
C TRP A 36 -1.17 2.31 -11.68
N TYR A 37 -0.05 1.74 -12.08
CA TYR A 37 1.17 1.74 -11.28
C TYR A 37 1.60 3.17 -10.95
N ARG A 38 1.64 4.00 -11.98
CA ARG A 38 2.12 5.37 -11.83
C ARG A 38 1.18 6.19 -10.95
N GLU A 39 -0.12 6.09 -11.23
CA GLU A 39 -1.10 6.87 -10.48
C GLU A 39 -1.19 6.43 -9.02
N THR A 40 -1.11 5.13 -8.78
CA THR A 40 -1.17 4.62 -7.43
C THR A 40 0.06 5.05 -6.63
N LYS A 41 1.23 4.93 -7.24
CA LYS A 41 2.46 5.34 -6.57
C LYS A 41 2.45 6.84 -6.27
N ASP A 42 1.99 7.64 -7.23
CA ASP A 42 1.89 9.09 -7.01
C ASP A 42 0.95 9.42 -5.87
N GLN A 43 -0.17 8.73 -5.79
CA GLN A 43 -1.14 8.99 -4.75
C GLN A 43 -0.57 8.64 -3.38
N ILE A 44 0.12 7.51 -3.28
CA ILE A 44 0.78 7.12 -2.04
C ILE A 44 1.79 8.19 -1.63
N LEU A 45 2.64 8.60 -2.56
CA LEU A 45 3.68 9.56 -2.23
C LEU A 45 3.10 10.90 -1.82
N ARG A 46 2.09 11.38 -2.53
CA ARG A 46 1.49 12.66 -2.17
C ARG A 46 0.91 12.65 -0.77
N SER A 47 0.18 11.59 -0.46
CA SER A 47 -0.48 11.53 0.84
C SER A 47 0.50 11.33 1.97
N LEU A 48 1.43 10.40 1.81
CA LEU A 48 2.33 10.03 2.91
C LEU A 48 3.48 11.01 3.09
N THR A 49 3.80 11.78 2.07
CA THR A 49 4.82 12.83 2.21
C THR A 49 4.31 13.97 3.08
N THR A 50 3.02 14.24 3.03
CA THR A 50 2.47 15.41 3.70
C THR A 50 1.61 15.10 4.91
N PHE A 51 0.95 13.96 4.94
CA PHE A 51 -0.09 13.76 5.93
C PHE A 51 -0.22 12.29 6.40
N PRO A 52 0.91 11.64 6.73
CA PRO A 52 0.81 10.20 7.09
C PRO A 52 0.03 9.95 8.36
N LEU A 53 0.09 10.87 9.32
CA LEU A 53 -0.59 10.67 10.60
C LEU A 53 -2.09 10.93 10.53
N GLY A 54 -2.58 11.38 9.38
CA GLY A 54 -4.00 11.50 9.16
C GLY A 54 -4.71 10.20 8.83
N HIS A 55 -3.95 9.13 8.57
CA HIS A 55 -4.52 7.83 8.28
C HIS A 55 -4.66 7.02 9.56
N PRO A 56 -5.69 6.17 9.65
CA PRO A 56 -5.97 5.46 10.91
C PRO A 56 -4.97 4.36 11.21
N VAL A 57 -4.92 3.99 12.47
CA VAL A 57 -4.12 2.87 12.94
C VAL A 57 -4.77 1.58 12.45
N ALA A 58 -3.98 0.68 11.91
CA ALA A 58 -4.46 -0.57 11.35
C ALA A 58 -4.54 -1.64 12.42
N PRO A 59 -5.48 -2.59 12.26
CA PRO A 59 -5.56 -3.70 13.21
C PRO A 59 -4.29 -4.53 13.29
N GLU A 60 -3.53 -4.57 12.21
CA GLU A 60 -2.28 -5.32 12.17
C GLU A 60 -1.24 -4.82 13.16
N SER A 61 -1.49 -3.66 13.77
CA SER A 61 -0.55 -3.13 14.77
C SER A 61 -0.33 -4.09 15.92
N GLU A 62 -1.39 -4.77 16.34
CA GLU A 62 -1.26 -5.69 17.48
C GLU A 62 -0.30 -6.82 17.21
N GLU A 63 -0.40 -7.40 16.03
CA GLU A 63 0.49 -8.51 15.68
C GLU A 63 1.90 -8.04 15.41
N HIS A 64 2.01 -6.83 14.86
CA HIS A 64 3.31 -6.31 14.46
C HIS A 64 4.15 -5.86 15.66
N GLY A 65 3.50 -5.47 16.74
CA GLY A 65 4.20 -5.04 17.94
C GLY A 65 4.53 -3.55 17.97
N SER A 66 4.11 -2.80 16.97
CA SER A 66 4.26 -1.36 16.96
C SER A 66 3.16 -0.78 16.12
N GLU A 67 3.01 0.54 16.15
CA GLU A 67 1.91 1.19 15.46
C GLU A 67 2.08 1.13 13.95
N VAL A 68 1.10 0.53 13.29
CA VAL A 68 1.01 0.45 11.85
C VAL A 68 -0.25 1.18 11.43
N ARG A 69 -0.13 2.01 10.42
CA ARG A 69 -1.28 2.73 9.88
C ARG A 69 -1.60 2.22 8.49
N HIS A 70 -2.80 2.51 8.00
CA HIS A 70 -3.14 2.08 6.67
C HIS A 70 -3.85 3.19 5.90
N MET A 71 -3.60 3.19 4.61
CA MET A 71 -4.23 4.09 3.65
C MET A 71 -4.95 3.22 2.63
N ILE A 72 -6.17 3.60 2.29
CA ILE A 72 -6.97 2.82 1.35
C ILE A 72 -6.98 3.51 0.00
N ILE A 73 -6.58 2.79 -1.04
CA ILE A 73 -6.64 3.29 -2.40
C ILE A 73 -7.38 2.26 -3.24
N GLY A 74 -8.61 2.58 -3.63
CA GLY A 74 -9.40 1.63 -4.37
C GLY A 74 -9.58 0.34 -3.60
N ARG A 75 -9.05 -0.75 -4.13
CA ARG A 75 -9.15 -2.06 -3.50
C ARG A 75 -7.92 -2.43 -2.70
N TYR A 76 -6.99 -1.51 -2.56
CA TYR A 76 -5.72 -1.80 -1.93
C TYR A 76 -5.63 -1.13 -0.58
N ARG A 77 -4.96 -1.80 0.33
CA ARG A 77 -4.58 -1.24 1.62
C ARG A 77 -3.08 -1.11 1.65
N VAL A 78 -2.62 0.09 1.93
CA VAL A 78 -1.19 0.38 2.02
C VAL A 78 -0.85 0.46 3.50
N LEU A 79 -0.05 -0.47 3.98
CA LEU A 79 0.32 -0.54 5.39
C LEU A 79 1.67 0.12 5.57
N PHE A 80 1.77 1.01 6.55
CA PHE A 80 3.01 1.77 6.73
C PHE A 80 3.25 2.11 8.19
N GLU A 81 4.50 2.37 8.50
CA GLU A 81 4.94 2.87 9.81
C GLU A 81 5.48 4.27 9.65
N VAL A 82 5.36 5.07 10.71
CA VAL A 82 5.97 6.40 10.74
C VAL A 82 6.99 6.41 11.86
N ASP A 83 8.22 6.74 11.51
CA ASP A 83 9.32 6.82 12.47
C ASP A 83 10.00 8.16 12.24
N GLY A 84 9.69 9.12 13.13
CA GLY A 84 10.19 10.47 12.96
C GLY A 84 9.68 11.06 11.67
N LYS A 85 10.57 11.39 10.77
CA LYS A 85 10.20 11.95 9.47
C LYS A 85 10.24 10.94 8.34
N ILE A 86 10.38 9.67 8.68
CA ILE A 86 10.43 8.62 7.69
C ILE A 86 9.15 7.81 7.75
N VAL A 87 8.52 7.63 6.59
CA VAL A 87 7.37 6.77 6.44
C VAL A 87 7.82 5.55 5.65
N ARG A 88 7.69 4.39 6.26
CA ARG A 88 8.09 3.15 5.61
C ARG A 88 6.85 2.39 5.18
N VAL A 89 6.66 2.26 3.89
CA VAL A 89 5.58 1.44 3.35
C VAL A 89 6.02 -0.01 3.42
N MET A 90 5.29 -0.81 4.18
CA MET A 90 5.68 -2.17 4.49
C MET A 90 5.04 -3.20 3.61
N HIS A 91 3.79 -2.96 3.23
CA HIS A 91 3.00 -3.99 2.58
C HIS A 91 1.86 -3.32 1.82
N ILE A 92 1.54 -3.85 0.65
CA ILE A 92 0.40 -3.39 -0.13
C ILE A 92 -0.49 -4.59 -0.38
N ARG A 93 -1.69 -4.57 0.17
CA ARG A 93 -2.61 -5.70 0.13
C ARG A 93 -3.79 -5.38 -0.77
N GLY A 94 -4.08 -6.28 -1.68
CA GLY A 94 -5.25 -6.16 -2.51
C GLY A 94 -6.37 -7.02 -1.95
N SER A 95 -7.54 -6.42 -1.79
CA SER A 95 -8.65 -7.11 -1.14
C SER A 95 -9.29 -8.19 -2.00
N TYR A 96 -9.08 -8.15 -3.29
CA TYR A 96 -9.71 -9.10 -4.20
C TYR A 96 -8.84 -10.31 -4.49
N PHE A 97 -7.72 -10.37 -3.91
CA PHE A 97 -6.87 -11.54 -4.09
C PHE A 97 -7.34 -12.63 -3.18
N GLY A 98 -7.73 -13.58 -3.71
CA GLY A 98 -8.13 -14.68 -2.94
C GLY A 98 -9.43 -14.60 -2.24
N SER A 99 -9.57 -14.14 -2.81
CA SER A 99 -10.37 -14.29 -2.57
C SER A 99 -10.90 -14.72 -2.70
N GLU A 100 -11.07 -14.78 -3.22
CA GLU A 100 -11.49 -14.87 -3.27
C GLU A 100 -11.55 -15.19 -2.97
N ARG A 101 -11.45 -15.44 -3.12
CA ARG A 101 -11.64 -15.54 -2.76
C ARG A 101 -11.64 -15.63 -2.06
N LEU A 102 -11.78 -16.03 -2.02
CA LEU A 102 -11.92 -15.85 -1.42
C LEU A 102 -11.82 -16.05 -0.84
N THR A 103 -11.89 -16.43 -0.92
CA THR A 103 -11.93 -16.29 -0.36
C THR A 103 -11.71 -16.27 0.18
N LEU A 104 -11.78 -16.74 0.13
CA LEU A 104 -11.56 -16.47 0.77
C LEU A 104 -11.05 -16.39 1.43
N GLY A 105 -10.92 -16.58 1.40
CA GLY A 105 -10.53 -16.28 2.27
C GLY A 105 -9.75 -16.33 2.43
N MET A 106 -9.61 -16.69 2.30
CA MET A 106 -8.96 -16.58 2.55
C MET A 106 -8.22 -16.29 2.76
N ASP A 107 -8.10 -16.43 2.89
CA ASP A 107 -7.45 -15.96 3.22
C ASP A 107 -6.94 -15.92 3.38
N GLU A 108 -6.93 -16.19 3.23
CA GLU A 108 -6.74 -15.94 3.45
C GLU A 108 -6.52 -15.89 3.58
#